data_2442248663e6cc6e92c3829819812298
#
_entry.id   2442248663e6cc6e92c3829819812298
#
_cell.length_a   1.000
_cell.length_b   1.000
_cell.length_c   1.000
_cell.angle_alpha   90.00
_cell.angle_beta   90.00
_cell.angle_gamma   90.00
#
_symmetry.space_group_name_H-M   'P 1'
#
loop_
_entity.id
_entity.type
_entity.pdbx_description
1 polymer ?
#
loop_
_entity_poly.entity_id
_entity_poly.type
_entity_poly.pdbx_seq_one_letter_code
_entity_poly.pdbx_strand_id
1 'polypeptide(L)'
;WNKAPLKQSERLESYSKYLKKLANMGLLYSCNCTRSDIKNALSAPNAQAENLKPEIYPGLCKKKNLSPFGRNIRLNVLKAKEYIEEKNLSFVEKGVGPNGDNGIQFFSIDWIYKNYGDFIIARKDIKTSYHLSVTIDDANQNITHISRGNDLFYVTALHVLLQRLLNLKTPTYLHHDLVLDSNGKKLSKSKGAE
;
A
#
# COMPACT_ATOMS: atom_id res chain seq x y z
N TRP A 1 -10.63 -14.24 -22.49
CA TRP A 1 -10.48 -12.82 -22.24
C TRP A 1 -11.23 -12.04 -23.32
N ASN A 2 -12.12 -11.13 -22.90
CA ASN A 2 -12.90 -10.32 -23.87
C ASN A 2 -12.08 -9.14 -24.42
N LYS A 3 -10.93 -8.83 -23.82
CA LYS A 3 -10.02 -7.73 -24.21
C LYS A 3 -8.58 -8.16 -23.99
N ALA A 4 -7.65 -7.52 -24.69
CA ALA A 4 -6.22 -7.71 -24.47
C ALA A 4 -5.83 -7.36 -23.02
N PRO A 5 -4.93 -8.12 -22.37
CA PRO A 5 -4.46 -7.81 -21.03
C PRO A 5 -3.81 -6.43 -20.97
N LEU A 6 -4.10 -5.67 -19.91
CA LEU A 6 -3.47 -4.37 -19.68
C LEU A 6 -2.09 -4.56 -19.06
N LYS A 7 -1.06 -4.01 -19.67
CA LYS A 7 0.30 -3.99 -19.09
C LYS A 7 0.49 -2.73 -18.25
N GLN A 8 0.89 -2.89 -17.00
CA GLN A 8 1.10 -1.77 -16.07
C GLN A 8 2.18 -0.80 -16.55
N SER A 9 3.23 -1.29 -17.24
CA SER A 9 4.28 -0.46 -17.84
C SER A 9 3.76 0.54 -18.89
N GLU A 10 2.63 0.25 -19.51
CA GLU A 10 1.99 1.09 -20.54
C GLU A 10 0.98 2.09 -19.94
N ARG A 11 0.78 2.07 -18.61
CA ARG A 11 -0.24 2.86 -17.90
C ARG A 11 0.31 3.96 -16.99
N LEU A 12 1.59 4.29 -17.09
CA LEU A 12 2.26 5.26 -16.21
C LEU A 12 1.59 6.65 -16.23
N GLU A 13 1.06 7.07 -17.37
CA GLU A 13 0.31 8.33 -17.47
C GLU A 13 -0.97 8.30 -16.61
N SER A 14 -1.72 7.20 -16.63
CA SER A 14 -2.90 7.01 -15.79
C SER A 14 -2.52 7.15 -14.31
N TYR A 15 -1.48 6.45 -13.85
CA TYR A 15 -1.03 6.53 -12.45
C TYR A 15 -0.56 7.93 -12.07
N SER A 16 0.10 8.64 -12.98
CA SER A 16 0.54 10.03 -12.78
C SER A 16 -0.63 10.98 -12.50
N LYS A 17 -1.78 10.80 -13.14
CA LYS A 17 -3.00 11.60 -12.89
C LYS A 17 -3.47 11.46 -11.43
N TYR A 18 -3.45 10.25 -10.89
CA TYR A 18 -3.84 9.99 -9.50
C TYR A 18 -2.77 10.45 -8.49
N LEU A 19 -1.48 10.33 -8.83
CA LEU A 19 -0.41 10.92 -8.02
C LEU A 19 -0.56 12.44 -7.92
N LYS A 20 -0.89 13.12 -9.02
CA LYS A 20 -1.16 14.57 -9.01
C LYS A 20 -2.33 14.93 -8.09
N LYS A 21 -3.41 14.13 -8.07
CA LYS A 21 -4.53 14.34 -7.13
C LYS A 21 -4.04 14.29 -5.67
N LEU A 22 -3.30 13.26 -5.29
CA LEU A 22 -2.75 13.14 -3.94
C LEU A 22 -1.74 14.26 -3.60
N ALA A 23 -0.95 14.71 -4.59
CA ALA A 23 -0.03 15.83 -4.43
C ALA A 23 -0.76 17.14 -4.18
N ASN A 24 -1.84 17.43 -4.92
CA ASN A 24 -2.68 18.62 -4.73
C ASN A 24 -3.36 18.63 -3.35
N MET A 25 -3.62 17.49 -2.75
CA MET A 25 -4.07 17.36 -1.36
C MET A 25 -2.93 17.58 -0.35
N GLY A 26 -1.69 17.78 -0.80
CA GLY A 26 -0.52 17.90 0.07
C GLY A 26 -0.17 16.64 0.84
N LEU A 27 -0.60 15.47 0.35
CA LEU A 27 -0.41 14.17 1.00
C LEU A 27 0.91 13.50 0.62
N LEU A 28 1.66 14.04 -0.34
CA LEU A 28 2.88 13.40 -0.84
C LEU A 28 4.13 14.16 -0.44
N TYR A 29 5.21 13.44 -0.20
CA TYR A 29 6.54 13.99 -0.04
C TYR A 29 7.62 13.06 -0.61
N SER A 30 8.76 13.64 -0.94
CA SER A 30 9.90 12.94 -1.55
C SER A 30 10.81 12.33 -0.50
N CYS A 31 11.36 11.14 -0.80
CA CYS A 31 12.26 10.41 0.08
C CYS A 31 13.45 9.86 -0.69
N ASN A 32 14.66 10.10 -0.19
CA ASN A 32 15.91 9.57 -0.73
C ASN A 32 16.59 8.53 0.19
N CYS A 33 15.92 8.13 1.29
CA CYS A 33 16.48 7.17 2.23
C CYS A 33 16.71 5.80 1.58
N THR A 34 17.87 5.23 1.87
CA THR A 34 18.19 3.82 1.64
C THR A 34 17.60 2.94 2.76
N ARG A 35 17.66 1.63 2.60
CA ARG A 35 17.30 0.69 3.68
C ARG A 35 18.19 0.84 4.90
N SER A 36 19.49 1.12 4.69
CA SER A 36 20.45 1.36 5.76
C SER A 36 20.10 2.60 6.57
N ASP A 37 19.73 3.72 5.91
CA ASP A 37 19.32 4.95 6.59
C ASP A 37 18.12 4.71 7.51
N ILE A 38 17.14 3.94 7.04
CA ILE A 38 15.94 3.61 7.82
C ILE A 38 16.33 2.75 9.04
N LYS A 39 17.14 1.70 8.83
CA LYS A 39 17.60 0.81 9.91
C LYS A 39 18.37 1.57 10.97
N ASN A 40 19.32 2.42 10.57
CA ASN A 40 20.14 3.21 11.48
C ASN A 40 19.30 4.19 12.30
N ALA A 41 18.30 4.84 11.67
CA ALA A 41 17.41 5.75 12.37
C ALA A 41 16.52 5.06 13.42
N LEU A 42 16.10 3.83 13.16
CA LEU A 42 15.29 3.03 14.10
C LEU A 42 16.12 2.45 15.26
N SER A 43 17.43 2.28 15.05
CA SER A 43 18.37 1.75 16.08
C SER A 43 18.96 2.85 16.95
N ALA A 44 18.68 4.14 16.70
CA ALA A 44 19.21 5.26 17.48
C ALA A 44 18.56 5.32 18.87
N PRO A 45 19.32 5.57 19.96
CA PRO A 45 18.83 5.56 21.36
C PRO A 45 17.68 6.54 21.65
N ASN A 46 17.52 7.59 20.83
CA ASN A 46 16.49 8.62 20.96
C ASN A 46 15.49 8.59 19.78
N ALA A 47 15.30 7.43 19.14
CA ALA A 47 14.37 7.33 18.03
C ALA A 47 12.93 7.59 18.53
N GLN A 48 12.26 8.61 17.99
CA GLN A 48 10.80 8.83 18.18
C GLN A 48 9.95 7.68 17.63
N ALA A 49 10.57 6.54 17.38
CA ALA A 49 10.01 5.34 16.76
C ALA A 49 9.60 4.26 17.78
N GLU A 50 9.47 4.61 19.07
CA GLU A 50 9.19 3.66 20.17
C GLU A 50 7.96 2.76 19.95
N ASN A 51 7.09 3.13 19.00
CA ASN A 51 5.87 2.37 18.67
C ASN A 51 5.85 1.79 17.25
N LEU A 52 6.94 1.88 16.48
CA LEU A 52 6.99 1.35 15.12
C LEU A 52 7.75 0.01 15.08
N LYS A 53 7.28 -0.91 14.23
CA LYS A 53 8.03 -2.14 13.95
C LYS A 53 9.39 -1.79 13.31
N PRO A 54 10.46 -2.58 13.52
CA PRO A 54 11.83 -2.27 13.07
C PRO A 54 12.02 -2.03 11.57
N GLU A 55 11.02 -2.34 10.76
CA GLU A 55 11.07 -2.21 9.29
C GLU A 55 10.27 -1.00 8.77
N ILE A 56 9.61 -0.25 9.68
CA ILE A 56 8.70 0.84 9.29
C ILE A 56 9.48 2.15 9.15
N TYR A 57 9.19 2.86 8.08
CA TYR A 57 9.84 4.14 7.79
C TYR A 57 9.47 5.22 8.83
N PRO A 58 10.44 5.82 9.54
CA PRO A 58 10.17 6.75 10.65
C PRO A 58 9.95 8.21 10.23
N GLY A 59 9.77 8.50 8.93
CA GLY A 59 9.45 9.85 8.48
C GLY A 59 10.65 10.78 8.23
N LEU A 60 11.88 10.29 8.12
CA LEU A 60 13.14 11.06 8.03
C LEU A 60 13.15 12.20 6.99
N CYS A 61 12.42 12.05 5.89
CA CYS A 61 12.38 13.04 4.82
C CYS A 61 11.12 13.92 4.84
N LYS A 62 10.18 13.68 5.74
CA LYS A 62 8.87 14.31 5.77
C LYS A 62 8.92 15.86 5.81
N LYS A 63 9.90 16.42 6.52
CA LYS A 63 10.08 17.87 6.68
C LYS A 63 11.17 18.47 5.77
N LYS A 64 11.78 17.66 4.86
CA LYS A 64 12.98 18.10 4.11
C LYS A 64 12.68 18.85 2.81
N ASN A 65 11.42 19.00 2.40
CA ASN A 65 11.00 19.66 1.14
C ASN A 65 11.86 19.26 -0.09
N LEU A 66 12.17 17.96 -0.21
CA LEU A 66 13.00 17.45 -1.30
C LEU A 66 12.24 17.51 -2.63
N SER A 67 12.91 17.93 -3.72
CA SER A 67 12.36 17.82 -5.07
C SER A 67 11.91 16.39 -5.39
N PRO A 68 10.81 16.15 -6.10
CA PRO A 68 10.34 14.82 -6.47
C PRO A 68 11.22 14.12 -7.53
N PHE A 69 12.05 14.90 -8.23
CA PHE A 69 12.87 14.37 -9.32
C PHE A 69 13.87 13.32 -8.83
N GLY A 70 13.85 12.13 -9.45
CA GLY A 70 14.77 11.03 -9.14
C GLY A 70 14.64 10.41 -7.75
N ARG A 71 13.51 10.62 -7.05
CA ARG A 71 13.28 10.13 -5.68
C ARG A 71 12.04 9.26 -5.57
N ASN A 72 11.99 8.46 -4.51
CA ASN A 72 10.76 7.78 -4.12
C ASN A 72 9.76 8.79 -3.56
N ILE A 73 8.49 8.59 -3.82
CA ILE A 73 7.40 9.40 -3.29
C ILE A 73 6.66 8.57 -2.23
N ARG A 74 6.45 9.15 -1.06
CA ARG A 74 5.71 8.55 0.05
C ARG A 74 4.38 9.25 0.29
N LEU A 75 3.40 8.47 0.74
CA LEU A 75 2.14 9.00 1.28
C LEU A 75 2.34 9.38 2.75
N ASN A 76 1.95 10.60 3.12
CA ASN A 76 1.84 11.03 4.50
C ASN A 76 0.55 10.45 5.11
N VAL A 77 0.65 9.27 5.71
CA VAL A 77 -0.50 8.50 6.18
C VAL A 77 -1.28 9.24 7.26
N LEU A 78 -0.60 9.83 8.25
CA LEU A 78 -1.31 10.55 9.33
C LEU A 78 -2.05 11.79 8.83
N LYS A 79 -1.53 12.47 7.81
CA LYS A 79 -2.22 13.63 7.21
C LYS A 79 -3.51 13.24 6.48
N ALA A 80 -3.68 11.98 6.12
CA ALA A 80 -4.92 11.50 5.51
C ALA A 80 -6.15 11.68 6.42
N LYS A 81 -5.96 11.81 7.75
CA LYS A 81 -7.05 12.14 8.71
C LYS A 81 -7.79 13.44 8.37
N GLU A 82 -7.14 14.38 7.69
CA GLU A 82 -7.76 15.63 7.25
C GLU A 82 -8.82 15.43 6.14
N TYR A 83 -8.80 14.25 5.48
CA TYR A 83 -9.60 13.97 4.28
C TYR A 83 -10.56 12.78 4.44
N ILE A 84 -10.39 11.97 5.47
CA ILE A 84 -11.15 10.71 5.64
C ILE A 84 -11.64 10.58 7.06
N GLU A 85 -12.93 10.33 7.22
CA GLU A 85 -13.49 9.83 8.48
C GLU A 85 -13.10 8.35 8.65
N GLU A 86 -12.48 7.99 9.78
CA GLU A 86 -11.94 6.64 10.02
C GLU A 86 -12.99 5.52 9.91
N LYS A 87 -14.27 5.79 10.28
CA LYS A 87 -15.38 4.85 10.09
C LYS A 87 -15.55 4.36 8.64
N ASN A 88 -14.99 5.09 7.66
CA ASN A 88 -15.06 4.75 6.25
C ASN A 88 -13.91 3.86 5.77
N LEU A 89 -12.92 3.55 6.62
CA LEU A 89 -11.81 2.66 6.26
C LEU A 89 -12.19 1.21 6.53
N SER A 90 -13.01 0.66 5.66
CA SER A 90 -13.46 -0.73 5.75
C SER A 90 -13.56 -1.39 4.39
N PHE A 91 -13.48 -2.72 4.39
CA PHE A 91 -13.81 -3.58 3.25
C PHE A 91 -14.62 -4.79 3.71
N VAL A 92 -15.27 -5.46 2.76
CA VAL A 92 -16.00 -6.72 3.02
C VAL A 92 -15.08 -7.89 2.68
N GLU A 93 -14.81 -8.76 3.67
CA GLU A 93 -14.13 -10.04 3.52
C GLU A 93 -15.15 -11.17 3.34
N LYS A 94 -15.00 -11.96 2.29
CA LYS A 94 -15.86 -13.11 1.96
C LYS A 94 -15.13 -14.46 2.12
N GLY A 95 -13.80 -14.41 2.21
CA GLY A 95 -12.97 -15.56 2.52
C GLY A 95 -12.81 -15.75 4.02
N VAL A 96 -11.67 -16.32 4.39
CA VAL A 96 -11.26 -16.48 5.79
C VAL A 96 -9.90 -15.84 5.96
N GLY A 97 -9.87 -14.67 6.56
CA GLY A 97 -8.65 -13.95 6.86
C GLY A 97 -7.72 -14.71 7.83
N PRO A 98 -6.52 -14.19 8.10
CA PRO A 98 -5.46 -14.92 8.82
C PRO A 98 -5.86 -15.41 10.23
N ASN A 99 -6.84 -14.76 10.87
CA ASN A 99 -7.33 -15.11 12.21
C ASN A 99 -8.79 -15.59 12.18
N GLY A 100 -9.29 -16.08 11.06
CA GLY A 100 -10.70 -16.40 10.87
C GLY A 100 -11.56 -15.19 10.57
N ASP A 101 -10.94 -14.07 10.17
CA ASP A 101 -11.62 -12.80 9.87
C ASP A 101 -12.58 -12.96 8.69
N ASN A 102 -13.83 -12.52 8.87
CA ASN A 102 -14.89 -12.55 7.86
C ASN A 102 -15.80 -11.34 8.05
N GLY A 103 -16.59 -10.99 7.02
CA GLY A 103 -17.51 -9.85 7.08
C GLY A 103 -16.80 -8.50 6.93
N ILE A 104 -17.31 -7.47 7.62
CA ILE A 104 -16.77 -6.12 7.51
C ILE A 104 -15.52 -5.97 8.35
N GLN A 105 -14.40 -5.64 7.71
CA GLN A 105 -13.11 -5.39 8.34
C GLN A 105 -12.85 -3.89 8.42
N PHE A 106 -12.54 -3.38 9.61
CA PHE A 106 -12.26 -1.97 9.86
C PHE A 106 -10.79 -1.74 10.21
N PHE A 107 -10.25 -0.61 9.75
CA PHE A 107 -8.90 -0.16 10.07
C PHE A 107 -8.90 1.32 10.43
N SER A 108 -8.12 1.71 11.44
CA SER A 108 -7.85 3.12 11.70
C SER A 108 -6.62 3.60 10.92
N ILE A 109 -6.53 4.91 10.67
CA ILE A 109 -5.33 5.52 10.07
C ILE A 109 -4.12 5.31 10.99
N ASP A 110 -4.31 5.37 12.31
CA ASP A 110 -3.25 5.11 13.27
C ASP A 110 -2.75 3.66 13.19
N TRP A 111 -3.65 2.69 13.02
CA TRP A 111 -3.25 1.31 12.81
C TRP A 111 -2.44 1.15 11.52
N ILE A 112 -2.86 1.79 10.43
CA ILE A 112 -2.12 1.77 9.16
C ILE A 112 -0.73 2.38 9.36
N TYR A 113 -0.64 3.54 10.01
CA TYR A 113 0.63 4.20 10.27
C TYR A 113 1.55 3.34 11.16
N LYS A 114 1.03 2.75 12.23
CA LYS A 114 1.80 1.90 13.16
C LYS A 114 2.35 0.63 12.49
N ASN A 115 1.64 0.08 11.49
CA ASN A 115 2.03 -1.17 10.84
C ASN A 115 2.77 -0.99 9.53
N TYR A 116 2.63 0.15 8.83
CA TYR A 116 3.20 0.39 7.49
C TYR A 116 3.94 1.73 7.38
N GLY A 117 3.72 2.66 8.30
CA GLY A 117 4.28 4.00 8.23
C GLY A 117 3.84 4.77 7.00
N ASP A 118 4.63 5.75 6.61
CA ASP A 118 4.46 6.48 5.35
C ASP A 118 5.03 5.62 4.19
N PHE A 119 4.19 4.79 3.58
CA PHE A 119 4.60 3.83 2.56
C PHE A 119 4.89 4.49 1.20
N ILE A 120 5.69 3.81 0.38
CA ILE A 120 6.06 4.28 -0.97
C ILE A 120 4.87 4.13 -1.90
N ILE A 121 4.46 5.25 -2.53
CA ILE A 121 3.39 5.29 -3.52
C ILE A 121 3.91 5.39 -4.95
N ALA A 122 5.11 5.94 -5.13
CA ALA A 122 5.82 5.88 -6.42
C ALA A 122 7.32 5.71 -6.19
N ARG A 123 7.93 4.78 -6.91
CA ARG A 123 9.36 4.53 -6.89
C ARG A 123 10.07 5.42 -7.90
N LYS A 124 11.33 5.75 -7.62
CA LYS A 124 12.15 6.61 -8.49
C LYS A 124 12.38 6.01 -9.88
N ASP A 125 12.43 4.70 -10.00
CA ASP A 125 12.72 3.93 -11.21
C ASP A 125 11.47 3.68 -12.07
N ILE A 126 10.41 3.13 -11.50
CA ILE A 126 9.20 2.70 -12.22
C ILE A 126 8.04 3.70 -12.16
N LYS A 127 8.21 4.84 -11.46
CA LYS A 127 7.23 5.96 -11.34
C LYS A 127 5.86 5.57 -10.76
N THR A 128 5.71 4.37 -10.24
CA THR A 128 4.53 3.85 -9.54
C THR A 128 4.95 2.89 -8.44
N SER A 129 4.01 2.35 -7.69
CA SER A 129 4.19 1.23 -6.76
C SER A 129 3.08 0.21 -6.96
N TYR A 130 3.27 -1.01 -6.46
CA TYR A 130 2.24 -2.04 -6.46
C TYR A 130 0.92 -1.51 -5.87
N HIS A 131 0.98 -0.84 -4.71
CA HIS A 131 -0.22 -0.34 -4.03
C HIS A 131 -1.01 0.66 -4.89
N LEU A 132 -0.32 1.58 -5.55
CA LEU A 132 -0.98 2.56 -6.41
C LEU A 132 -1.52 1.91 -7.69
N SER A 133 -0.68 1.14 -8.39
CA SER A 133 -1.06 0.60 -9.69
C SER A 133 -2.22 -0.39 -9.60
N VAL A 134 -2.21 -1.33 -8.65
CA VAL A 134 -3.31 -2.30 -8.51
C VAL A 134 -4.61 -1.61 -8.13
N THR A 135 -4.57 -0.65 -7.20
CA THR A 135 -5.78 0.09 -6.78
C THR A 135 -6.42 0.85 -7.93
N ILE A 136 -5.61 1.50 -8.77
CA ILE A 136 -6.11 2.25 -9.92
C ILE A 136 -6.60 1.33 -11.03
N ASP A 137 -5.87 0.25 -11.31
CA ASP A 137 -6.24 -0.69 -12.37
C ASP A 137 -7.53 -1.42 -12.05
N ASP A 138 -7.72 -1.87 -10.82
CA ASP A 138 -8.96 -2.48 -10.36
C ASP A 138 -10.15 -1.53 -10.52
N ALA A 139 -9.99 -0.26 -10.13
CA ALA A 139 -11.02 0.74 -10.26
C ALA A 139 -11.35 1.05 -11.74
N ASN A 140 -10.32 1.23 -12.59
CA ASN A 140 -10.50 1.53 -14.00
C ASN A 140 -11.13 0.37 -14.79
N GLN A 141 -10.92 -0.86 -14.34
CA GLN A 141 -11.52 -2.07 -14.92
C GLN A 141 -12.88 -2.41 -14.29
N ASN A 142 -13.38 -1.60 -13.34
CA ASN A 142 -14.61 -1.84 -12.58
C ASN A 142 -14.61 -3.20 -11.88
N ILE A 143 -13.48 -3.62 -11.32
CA ILE A 143 -13.37 -4.86 -10.56
C ILE A 143 -14.24 -4.75 -9.31
N THR A 144 -15.12 -5.73 -9.12
CA THR A 144 -16.06 -5.79 -7.99
C THR A 144 -15.64 -6.79 -6.91
N HIS A 145 -14.85 -7.80 -7.28
CA HIS A 145 -14.38 -8.86 -6.39
C HIS A 145 -12.90 -9.13 -6.63
N ILE A 146 -12.13 -9.25 -5.55
CA ILE A 146 -10.69 -9.53 -5.59
C ILE A 146 -10.43 -10.78 -4.77
N SER A 147 -9.88 -11.83 -5.41
CA SER A 147 -9.38 -13.02 -4.72
C SER A 147 -7.86 -12.99 -4.67
N ARG A 148 -7.26 -13.26 -3.49
CA ARG A 148 -5.81 -13.28 -3.29
C ARG A 148 -5.39 -13.97 -2.00
N GLY A 149 -4.10 -14.23 -1.84
CA GLY A 149 -3.57 -14.90 -0.65
C GLY A 149 -3.66 -14.09 0.64
N ASN A 150 -3.78 -14.77 1.77
CA ASN A 150 -3.85 -14.21 3.12
C ASN A 150 -2.65 -13.32 3.51
N ASP A 151 -1.50 -13.48 2.84
CA ASP A 151 -0.33 -12.61 3.04
C ASP A 151 -0.58 -11.14 2.64
N LEU A 152 -1.64 -10.88 1.87
CA LEU A 152 -2.06 -9.54 1.46
C LEU A 152 -3.27 -9.02 2.26
N PHE A 153 -3.79 -9.77 3.23
CA PHE A 153 -4.99 -9.37 3.99
C PHE A 153 -4.83 -7.99 4.62
N TYR A 154 -3.82 -7.80 5.45
CA TYR A 154 -3.58 -6.52 6.12
C TYR A 154 -3.13 -5.41 5.17
N VAL A 155 -2.50 -5.75 4.03
CA VAL A 155 -2.14 -4.80 2.98
C VAL A 155 -3.38 -4.20 2.32
N THR A 156 -4.53 -4.88 2.39
CA THR A 156 -5.82 -4.35 1.89
C THR A 156 -6.16 -3.01 2.52
N ALA A 157 -5.78 -2.77 3.78
CA ALA A 157 -5.99 -1.48 4.44
C ALA A 157 -5.33 -0.30 3.69
N LEU A 158 -4.13 -0.52 3.08
CA LEU A 158 -3.46 0.50 2.27
C LEU A 158 -4.22 0.79 0.98
N HIS A 159 -4.78 -0.26 0.35
CA HIS A 159 -5.58 -0.11 -0.86
C HIS A 159 -6.89 0.61 -0.57
N VAL A 160 -7.57 0.26 0.54
CA VAL A 160 -8.79 0.96 0.99
C VAL A 160 -8.50 2.43 1.29
N LEU A 161 -7.39 2.74 1.96
CA LEU A 161 -6.97 4.12 2.20
C LEU A 161 -6.84 4.90 0.88
N LEU A 162 -6.14 4.32 -0.11
CA LEU A 162 -5.99 4.96 -1.43
C LEU A 162 -7.33 5.10 -2.16
N GLN A 163 -8.20 4.08 -2.10
CA GLN A 163 -9.52 4.12 -2.70
C GLN A 163 -10.34 5.29 -2.12
N ARG A 164 -10.34 5.48 -0.81
CA ARG A 164 -11.06 6.59 -0.15
C ARG A 164 -10.48 7.95 -0.52
N LEU A 165 -9.16 8.13 -0.44
CA LEU A 165 -8.49 9.38 -0.82
C LEU A 165 -8.73 9.78 -2.28
N LEU A 166 -8.85 8.80 -3.17
CA LEU A 166 -9.02 9.01 -4.60
C LEU A 166 -10.48 8.98 -5.07
N ASN A 167 -11.42 8.76 -4.13
CA ASN A 167 -12.85 8.58 -4.40
C ASN A 167 -13.13 7.44 -5.38
N LEU A 168 -12.51 6.28 -5.13
CA LEU A 168 -12.69 5.04 -5.88
C LEU A 168 -13.58 4.07 -5.11
N LYS A 169 -14.27 3.19 -5.83
CA LYS A 169 -15.07 2.11 -5.21
C LYS A 169 -14.15 1.09 -4.53
N THR A 170 -14.58 0.59 -3.38
CA THR A 170 -13.90 -0.52 -2.70
C THR A 170 -14.52 -1.84 -3.15
N PRO A 171 -13.74 -2.75 -3.75
CA PRO A 171 -14.21 -4.10 -4.08
C PRO A 171 -14.51 -4.94 -2.84
N THR A 172 -15.24 -6.03 -3.02
CA THR A 172 -15.32 -7.12 -2.05
C THR A 172 -14.06 -7.99 -2.17
N TYR A 173 -13.51 -8.41 -1.04
CA TYR A 173 -12.30 -9.25 -1.01
C TYR A 173 -12.62 -10.67 -0.58
N LEU A 174 -11.85 -11.61 -1.11
CA LEU A 174 -11.83 -13.01 -0.72
C LEU A 174 -10.38 -13.41 -0.55
N HIS A 175 -9.91 -13.46 0.69
CA HIS A 175 -8.57 -13.95 0.98
C HIS A 175 -8.62 -15.47 1.20
N HIS A 176 -7.64 -16.18 0.66
CA HIS A 176 -7.51 -17.62 0.76
C HIS A 176 -6.16 -17.99 1.37
N ASP A 177 -6.06 -19.19 1.91
CA ASP A 177 -4.82 -19.71 2.44
C ASP A 177 -3.73 -19.81 1.37
N LEU A 178 -2.48 -19.68 1.81
CA LEU A 178 -1.34 -19.80 0.92
C LEU A 178 -1.09 -21.27 0.57
N VAL A 179 -0.82 -21.52 -0.71
CA VAL A 179 -0.32 -22.83 -1.13
C VAL A 179 1.13 -22.96 -0.68
N LEU A 180 1.39 -24.00 0.11
CA LEU A 180 2.70 -24.27 0.69
C LEU A 180 3.34 -25.48 -0.01
N ASP A 181 4.67 -25.51 -0.05
CA ASP A 181 5.43 -26.70 -0.45
C ASP A 181 5.46 -27.74 0.69
N SER A 182 6.07 -28.91 0.44
CA SER A 182 6.23 -30.00 1.43
C SER A 182 7.00 -29.59 2.70
N ASN A 183 7.73 -28.47 2.66
CA ASN A 183 8.49 -27.92 3.77
C ASN A 183 7.73 -26.79 4.49
N GLY A 184 6.47 -26.54 4.16
CA GLY A 184 5.66 -25.47 4.73
C GLY A 184 6.03 -24.06 4.23
N LYS A 185 6.79 -23.92 3.15
CA LYS A 185 7.14 -22.63 2.55
C LYS A 185 6.15 -22.26 1.46
N LYS A 186 5.80 -20.96 1.39
CA LYS A 186 4.95 -20.42 0.33
C LYS A 186 5.53 -20.75 -1.04
N LEU A 187 4.72 -21.34 -1.90
CA LEU A 187 5.05 -21.51 -3.33
C LEU A 187 5.18 -20.12 -3.98
N SER A 188 6.27 -19.90 -4.68
CA SER A 188 6.49 -18.64 -5.41
C SER A 188 7.11 -18.90 -6.78
N LYS A 189 6.69 -18.14 -7.80
CA LYS A 189 7.20 -18.23 -9.17
C LYS A 189 8.73 -18.02 -9.27
N SER A 190 9.32 -17.29 -8.31
CA SER A 190 10.77 -17.01 -8.29
C SER A 190 11.64 -18.19 -7.92
N LYS A 191 11.06 -19.31 -7.47
CA LYS A 191 11.79 -20.53 -7.06
C LYS A 191 11.62 -21.72 -7.99
N GLY A 192 11.11 -21.50 -9.22
CA GLY A 192 10.82 -22.58 -10.15
C GLY A 192 9.80 -23.56 -9.52
N ALA A 193 8.54 -23.50 -9.93
CA ALA A 193 7.64 -24.61 -9.66
C ALA A 193 8.09 -25.77 -10.56
N GLU A 194 8.81 -26.76 -10.00
CA GLU A 194 8.91 -28.08 -10.57
C GLU A 194 7.61 -28.83 -10.32
#